data_830b2c9dee10004df75796ef7d8cb589
#
_entry.id   830b2c9dee10004df75796ef7d8cb589
#
_cell.length_a   1.000
_cell.length_b   1.000
_cell.length_c   1.000
_cell.angle_alpha   90.00
_cell.angle_beta   90.00
_cell.angle_gamma   90.00
#
_symmetry.space_group_name_H-M   'P 1'
#
loop_
_entity.id
_entity.type
_entity.pdbx_description
1 polymer ?
#
loop_
_entity_poly.entity_id
_entity_poly.type
_entity_poly.pdbx_seq_one_letter_code
_entity_poly.pdbx_strand_id
1 'polypeptide(L)'
;DFCKKIRIIQRTKKSEDFLLIARIESLIMNKGIKDALKRAEAYSKAGCNMILIHSKSKDTKELFKFSNEFKKSKYFKPLVCVPSTYSHAKENDLIKNHFSTVIYANQLLRSIYPSMVETAESILKNQRSKESEKKLMDVKDIISLIPPIN
;
A
#
# COMPACT_ATOMS: atom_id res chain seq x y z
N ASP A 1 0.88 -18.94 15.87
CA ASP A 1 -0.43 -19.00 15.27
C ASP A 1 -0.48 -18.38 13.87
N PHE A 2 0.03 -17.17 13.65
CA PHE A 2 0.04 -16.54 12.32
C PHE A 2 0.85 -17.33 11.28
N CYS A 3 1.99 -17.91 11.67
CA CYS A 3 2.76 -18.81 10.81
C CYS A 3 1.96 -20.06 10.38
N LYS A 4 1.05 -20.56 11.22
CA LYS A 4 0.15 -21.66 10.84
C LYS A 4 -0.79 -21.23 9.70
N LYS A 5 -1.36 -20.02 9.78
CA LYS A 5 -2.19 -19.45 8.71
C LYS A 5 -1.42 -19.35 7.38
N ILE A 6 -0.18 -18.81 7.42
CA ILE A 6 0.69 -18.73 6.23
C ILE A 6 0.87 -20.10 5.60
N ARG A 7 1.21 -21.13 6.39
CA ARG A 7 1.42 -22.49 5.87
C ARG A 7 0.16 -23.09 5.27
N ILE A 8 -0.99 -22.86 5.89
CA ILE A 8 -2.29 -23.34 5.35
C ILE A 8 -2.56 -22.68 4.00
N ILE A 9 -2.43 -21.34 3.89
CA ILE A 9 -2.66 -20.63 2.64
C ILE A 9 -1.71 -21.15 1.54
N GLN A 10 -0.41 -21.32 1.85
CA GLN A 10 0.55 -21.83 0.88
C GLN A 10 0.26 -23.26 0.40
N ARG A 11 -0.32 -24.11 1.26
CA ARG A 11 -0.73 -25.47 0.88
C ARG A 11 -2.02 -25.51 0.06
N THR A 12 -2.89 -24.52 0.21
CA THR A 12 -4.22 -24.50 -0.42
C THR A 12 -4.33 -23.61 -1.64
N LYS A 13 -3.32 -22.76 -1.90
CA LYS A 13 -3.29 -21.94 -3.12
C LYS A 13 -3.29 -22.84 -4.37
N LYS A 14 -4.02 -22.42 -5.41
CA LYS A 14 -4.17 -23.20 -6.65
C LYS A 14 -3.22 -22.75 -7.76
N SER A 15 -2.57 -21.59 -7.62
CA SER A 15 -1.65 -21.04 -8.63
C SER A 15 -0.41 -20.47 -7.95
N GLU A 16 0.74 -20.59 -8.61
CA GLU A 16 1.98 -19.94 -8.20
C GLU A 16 1.93 -18.41 -8.40
N ASP A 17 1.01 -17.91 -9.25
CA ASP A 17 0.79 -16.48 -9.46
C ASP A 17 0.13 -15.80 -8.25
N PHE A 18 -0.47 -16.61 -7.34
CA PHE A 18 -0.98 -16.10 -6.08
C PHE A 18 0.14 -15.81 -5.09
N LEU A 19 0.43 -14.54 -4.86
CA LEU A 19 1.46 -14.08 -3.94
C LEU A 19 0.89 -13.76 -2.56
N LEU A 20 1.41 -14.41 -1.52
CA LEU A 20 1.04 -14.16 -0.13
C LEU A 20 1.97 -13.12 0.49
N ILE A 21 1.43 -11.95 0.82
CA ILE A 21 2.14 -10.87 1.50
C ILE A 21 1.81 -10.91 3.00
N ALA A 22 2.81 -11.10 3.84
CA ALA A 22 2.63 -11.10 5.29
C ALA A 22 2.87 -9.68 5.86
N ARG A 23 1.82 -9.08 6.43
CA ARG A 23 1.89 -7.73 7.02
C ARG A 23 2.36 -7.79 8.46
N ILE A 24 3.27 -6.87 8.83
CA ILE A 24 3.85 -6.71 10.16
C ILE A 24 3.48 -5.35 10.74
N GLU A 25 2.86 -5.35 11.92
CA GLU A 25 2.38 -4.17 12.64
C GLU A 25 3.28 -3.78 13.84
N SER A 26 4.46 -4.39 13.97
CA SER A 26 5.33 -4.19 15.15
C SER A 26 5.69 -2.72 15.38
N LEU A 27 5.95 -1.95 14.30
CA LEU A 27 6.29 -0.53 14.41
C LEU A 27 5.06 0.32 14.77
N ILE A 28 3.89 -0.01 14.23
CA ILE A 28 2.61 0.63 14.60
C ILE A 28 2.29 0.44 16.07
N MET A 29 2.56 -0.78 16.58
CA MET A 29 2.27 -1.18 17.95
C MET A 29 3.40 -0.83 18.94
N ASN A 30 4.39 -0.04 18.54
CA ASN A 30 5.56 0.34 19.34
C ASN A 30 6.36 -0.85 19.92
N LYS A 31 6.35 -2.02 19.25
CA LYS A 31 7.14 -3.21 19.64
C LYS A 31 8.59 -3.16 19.14
N GLY A 32 8.89 -2.19 18.30
CA GLY A 32 10.22 -1.90 17.79
C GLY A 32 10.72 -2.84 16.70
N ILE A 33 11.91 -2.50 16.19
CA ILE A 33 12.53 -3.17 15.05
C ILE A 33 12.89 -4.64 15.36
N LYS A 34 13.33 -4.95 16.57
CA LYS A 34 13.68 -6.34 16.96
C LYS A 34 12.50 -7.29 16.83
N ASP A 35 11.30 -6.88 17.29
CA ASP A 35 10.07 -7.69 17.13
C ASP A 35 9.67 -7.78 15.66
N ALA A 36 9.80 -6.68 14.89
CA ALA A 36 9.54 -6.69 13.45
C ALA A 36 10.42 -7.69 12.69
N LEU A 37 11.72 -7.70 12.96
CA LEU A 37 12.69 -8.64 12.37
C LEU A 37 12.37 -10.10 12.72
N LYS A 38 12.09 -10.37 14.00
CA LYS A 38 11.71 -11.71 14.47
C LYS A 38 10.47 -12.23 13.74
N ARG A 39 9.45 -11.36 13.55
CA ARG A 39 8.24 -11.71 12.80
C ARG A 39 8.52 -11.89 11.31
N ALA A 40 9.29 -10.99 10.69
CA ALA A 40 9.66 -11.09 9.28
C ALA A 40 10.32 -12.45 8.98
N GLU A 41 11.30 -12.85 9.79
CA GLU A 41 11.95 -14.16 9.64
C GLU A 41 10.99 -15.33 9.85
N ALA A 42 10.16 -15.27 10.91
CA ALA A 42 9.20 -16.33 11.19
C ALA A 42 8.18 -16.50 10.05
N TYR A 43 7.69 -15.41 9.48
CA TYR A 43 6.72 -15.42 8.39
C TYR A 43 7.37 -15.89 7.08
N SER A 44 8.61 -15.47 6.82
CA SER A 44 9.38 -15.93 5.67
C SER A 44 9.66 -17.43 5.73
N LYS A 45 10.06 -17.94 6.90
CA LYS A 45 10.21 -19.40 7.15
C LYS A 45 8.88 -20.16 7.00
N ALA A 46 7.76 -19.53 7.31
CA ALA A 46 6.45 -20.13 7.15
C ALA A 46 5.97 -20.17 5.69
N GLY A 47 6.67 -19.45 4.77
CA GLY A 47 6.44 -19.52 3.34
C GLY A 47 5.76 -18.32 2.69
N CYS A 48 5.65 -17.16 3.35
CA CYS A 48 5.14 -15.97 2.64
C CYS A 48 6.06 -15.57 1.49
N ASN A 49 5.49 -14.98 0.45
CA ASN A 49 6.22 -14.53 -0.74
C ASN A 49 6.89 -13.17 -0.51
N MET A 50 6.23 -12.28 0.23
CA MET A 50 6.69 -10.92 0.50
C MET A 50 6.36 -10.50 1.94
N ILE A 51 7.05 -9.48 2.43
CA ILE A 51 6.79 -8.87 3.75
C ILE A 51 6.35 -7.42 3.55
N LEU A 52 5.19 -7.07 4.07
CA LEU A 52 4.75 -5.69 4.19
C LEU A 52 5.04 -5.19 5.61
N ILE A 53 5.94 -4.23 5.72
CA ILE A 53 6.20 -3.53 6.98
C ILE A 53 5.45 -2.20 7.02
N HIS A 54 4.72 -1.96 8.08
CA HIS A 54 3.93 -0.75 8.25
C HIS A 54 4.50 0.10 9.39
N SER A 55 4.65 1.41 9.14
CA SER A 55 5.07 2.40 10.12
C SER A 55 4.08 3.56 10.17
N LYS A 56 3.88 4.12 11.37
CA LYS A 56 3.14 5.36 11.58
C LYS A 56 4.04 6.60 11.68
N SER A 57 5.35 6.41 11.63
CA SER A 57 6.31 7.52 11.64
C SER A 57 6.14 8.39 10.40
N LYS A 58 6.34 9.69 10.57
CA LYS A 58 6.39 10.64 9.44
C LYS A 58 7.73 10.58 8.72
N ASP A 59 8.79 10.03 9.33
CA ASP A 59 10.07 9.80 8.68
C ASP A 59 10.28 8.32 8.34
N THR A 60 11.31 8.07 7.51
CA THR A 60 11.62 6.73 7.00
C THR A 60 12.71 6.01 7.79
N LYS A 61 13.26 6.61 8.86
CA LYS A 61 14.45 6.10 9.55
C LYS A 61 14.27 4.69 10.09
N GLU A 62 13.17 4.45 10.84
CA GLU A 62 12.92 3.11 11.38
C GLU A 62 12.60 2.09 10.30
N LEU A 63 11.91 2.53 9.23
CA LEU A 63 11.56 1.70 8.08
C LEU A 63 12.82 1.25 7.34
N PHE A 64 13.74 2.18 7.04
CA PHE A 64 15.00 1.89 6.36
C PHE A 64 15.96 1.09 7.26
N LYS A 65 15.97 1.35 8.56
CA LYS A 65 16.72 0.53 9.50
C LYS A 65 16.25 -0.91 9.50
N PHE A 66 14.92 -1.13 9.58
CA PHE A 66 14.35 -2.46 9.47
C PHE A 66 14.73 -3.15 8.16
N SER A 67 14.56 -2.49 7.01
CA SER A 67 14.82 -3.09 5.69
C SER A 67 16.28 -3.47 5.51
N ASN A 68 17.21 -2.60 5.92
CA ASN A 68 18.65 -2.85 5.83
C ASN A 68 19.11 -3.99 6.77
N GLU A 69 18.52 -4.10 7.96
CA GLU A 69 18.79 -5.22 8.86
C GLU A 69 18.18 -6.52 8.36
N PHE A 70 16.95 -6.50 7.88
CA PHE A 70 16.29 -7.69 7.34
C PHE A 70 16.96 -8.20 6.06
N LYS A 71 17.52 -7.32 5.22
CA LYS A 71 18.29 -7.69 4.02
C LYS A 71 19.45 -8.63 4.32
N LYS A 72 20.02 -8.55 5.51
CA LYS A 72 21.13 -9.43 5.95
C LYS A 72 20.67 -10.83 6.34
N SER A 73 19.37 -11.04 6.52
CA SER A 73 18.83 -12.34 6.91
C SER A 73 18.81 -13.30 5.71
N LYS A 74 19.20 -14.55 5.92
CA LYS A 74 19.03 -15.63 4.92
C LYS A 74 17.56 -15.92 4.57
N TYR A 75 16.63 -15.38 5.33
CA TYR A 75 15.18 -15.48 5.10
C TYR A 75 14.59 -14.20 4.47
N PHE A 76 15.45 -13.34 3.95
CA PHE A 76 14.98 -12.12 3.27
C PHE A 76 13.95 -12.43 2.19
N LYS A 77 12.90 -11.64 2.15
CA LYS A 77 11.86 -11.64 1.12
C LYS A 77 11.68 -10.22 0.59
N PRO A 78 11.22 -10.05 -0.65
CA PRO A 78 10.89 -8.73 -1.18
C PRO A 78 9.99 -7.94 -0.22
N LEU A 79 10.26 -6.63 -0.10
CA LEU A 79 9.56 -5.77 0.84
C LEU A 79 8.49 -4.94 0.13
N VAL A 80 7.37 -4.79 0.83
CA VAL A 80 6.24 -3.95 0.42
C VAL A 80 6.08 -2.82 1.43
N CYS A 81 5.81 -1.60 0.97
CA CYS A 81 5.49 -0.47 1.83
C CYS A 81 4.26 0.31 1.34
N VAL A 82 3.70 1.10 2.27
CA VAL A 82 2.53 1.96 2.02
C VAL A 82 2.85 3.37 2.54
N PRO A 83 3.39 4.28 1.72
CA PRO A 83 3.92 5.57 2.16
C PRO A 83 2.82 6.63 2.42
N SER A 84 1.79 6.29 3.18
CA SER A 84 0.72 7.24 3.53
C SER A 84 1.16 8.27 4.57
N THR A 85 1.98 7.87 5.55
CA THR A 85 2.47 8.75 6.64
C THR A 85 3.80 9.41 6.31
N TYR A 86 4.64 8.76 5.51
CA TYR A 86 5.94 9.24 5.04
C TYR A 86 5.91 9.55 3.53
N SER A 87 4.92 10.34 3.12
CA SER A 87 4.61 10.65 1.71
C SER A 87 5.74 11.40 0.96
N HIS A 88 6.74 11.93 1.67
CA HIS A 88 7.93 12.55 1.09
C HIS A 88 8.96 11.54 0.54
N ALA A 89 8.83 10.26 0.91
CA ALA A 89 9.75 9.22 0.46
C ALA A 89 9.63 9.01 -1.05
N LYS A 90 10.72 9.21 -1.78
CA LYS A 90 10.77 8.96 -3.22
C LYS A 90 10.96 7.46 -3.48
N GLU A 91 10.39 6.97 -4.57
CA GLU A 91 10.52 5.55 -4.96
C GLU A 91 11.99 5.12 -5.09
N ASN A 92 12.86 5.97 -5.64
CA ASN A 92 14.29 5.68 -5.73
C ASN A 92 14.94 5.44 -4.36
N ASP A 93 14.50 6.14 -3.31
CA ASP A 93 15.03 5.94 -1.96
C ASP A 93 14.48 4.65 -1.35
N LEU A 94 13.23 4.31 -1.65
CA LEU A 94 12.63 3.04 -1.26
C LEU A 94 13.33 1.86 -1.94
N ILE A 95 13.61 1.94 -3.25
CA ILE A 95 14.35 0.92 -3.99
C ILE A 95 15.76 0.70 -3.41
N LYS A 96 16.51 1.78 -3.15
CA LYS A 96 17.83 1.72 -2.50
C LYS A 96 17.79 1.05 -1.13
N ASN A 97 16.67 1.16 -0.44
CA ASN A 97 16.43 0.51 0.86
C ASN A 97 15.63 -0.81 0.74
N HIS A 98 15.75 -1.50 -0.41
CA HIS A 98 15.28 -2.87 -0.63
C HIS A 98 13.76 -3.07 -0.68
N PHE A 99 12.99 -2.01 -0.89
CA PHE A 99 11.57 -2.13 -1.18
C PHE A 99 11.36 -2.41 -2.68
N SER A 100 10.58 -3.42 -2.99
CA SER A 100 10.27 -3.84 -4.36
C SER A 100 8.86 -3.45 -4.81
N THR A 101 7.99 -3.12 -3.87
CA THR A 101 6.60 -2.77 -4.16
C THR A 101 6.14 -1.62 -3.26
N VAL A 102 5.53 -0.62 -3.88
CA VAL A 102 4.94 0.53 -3.19
C VAL A 102 3.44 0.54 -3.46
N ILE A 103 2.62 0.63 -2.40
CA ILE A 103 1.17 0.69 -2.51
C ILE A 103 0.70 2.10 -2.18
N TYR A 104 0.20 2.82 -3.18
CA TYR A 104 -0.49 4.10 -3.00
C TYR A 104 -1.96 3.83 -2.67
N ALA A 105 -2.24 3.53 -1.39
CA ALA A 105 -3.49 2.92 -0.96
C ALA A 105 -4.71 3.85 -0.95
N ASN A 106 -4.54 5.15 -0.75
CA ASN A 106 -5.66 6.03 -0.49
C ASN A 106 -5.58 7.42 -1.16
N GLN A 107 -4.54 7.71 -1.90
CA GLN A 107 -4.31 9.03 -2.49
C GLN A 107 -5.41 9.42 -3.48
N LEU A 108 -5.83 8.49 -4.35
CA LEU A 108 -6.90 8.73 -5.32
C LEU A 108 -8.24 8.97 -4.62
N LEU A 109 -8.60 8.11 -3.63
CA LEU A 109 -9.84 8.30 -2.88
C LEU A 109 -9.86 9.63 -2.12
N ARG A 110 -8.74 10.02 -1.52
CA ARG A 110 -8.61 11.30 -0.82
C ARG A 110 -8.66 12.51 -1.74
N SER A 111 -8.31 12.37 -3.01
CA SER A 111 -8.44 13.43 -4.01
C SER A 111 -9.86 13.52 -4.57
N ILE A 112 -10.51 12.39 -4.81
CA ILE A 112 -11.86 12.32 -5.38
C ILE A 112 -12.89 12.90 -4.41
N TYR A 113 -12.84 12.52 -3.12
CA TYR A 113 -13.87 12.89 -2.15
C TYR A 113 -14.10 14.41 -2.01
N PRO A 114 -13.07 15.26 -1.81
CA PRO A 114 -13.25 16.70 -1.76
C PRO A 114 -13.83 17.28 -3.05
N SER A 115 -13.40 16.78 -4.22
CA SER A 115 -13.92 17.22 -5.50
C SER A 115 -15.40 16.90 -5.69
N MET A 116 -15.82 15.71 -5.23
CA MET A 116 -17.25 15.34 -5.27
C MET A 116 -18.09 16.21 -4.33
N VAL A 117 -17.61 16.50 -3.12
CA VAL A 117 -18.29 17.38 -2.16
C VAL A 117 -18.43 18.78 -2.75
N GLU A 118 -17.36 19.37 -3.27
CA GLU A 118 -17.38 20.71 -3.88
C GLU A 118 -18.37 20.81 -5.05
N THR A 119 -18.41 19.77 -5.89
CA THR A 119 -19.35 19.70 -7.00
C THR A 119 -20.80 19.64 -6.50
N ALA A 120 -21.09 18.78 -5.54
CA ALA A 120 -22.43 18.64 -4.97
C ALA A 120 -22.91 19.95 -4.29
N GLU A 121 -22.05 20.59 -3.51
CA GLU A 121 -22.35 21.88 -2.87
C GLU A 121 -22.62 22.99 -3.89
N SER A 122 -21.84 23.01 -4.98
CA SER A 122 -22.05 23.97 -6.07
C SER A 122 -23.42 23.80 -6.73
N ILE A 123 -23.81 22.55 -7.03
CA ILE A 123 -25.11 22.24 -7.63
C ILE A 123 -26.25 22.64 -6.68
N LEU A 124 -26.15 22.26 -5.41
CA LEU A 124 -27.16 22.58 -4.39
C LEU A 124 -27.34 24.09 -4.22
N LYS A 125 -26.23 24.82 -4.13
CA LYS A 125 -26.23 26.28 -3.98
C LYS A 125 -26.83 27.01 -5.17
N ASN A 126 -26.49 26.60 -6.39
CA ASN A 126 -26.89 27.29 -7.62
C ASN A 126 -28.13 26.67 -8.26
N GLN A 127 -28.64 25.54 -7.76
CA GLN A 127 -29.76 24.76 -8.32
C GLN A 127 -29.57 24.40 -9.80
N ARG A 128 -28.29 24.25 -10.23
CA ARG A 128 -27.87 23.88 -11.59
C ARG A 128 -26.38 23.47 -11.59
N SER A 129 -25.92 22.78 -12.64
CA SER A 129 -24.55 22.31 -12.77
C SER A 129 -23.56 23.29 -13.42
N LYS A 130 -24.04 24.37 -14.06
CA LYS A 130 -23.24 25.27 -14.92
C LYS A 130 -21.92 25.74 -14.27
N GLU A 131 -21.94 26.04 -12.98
CA GLU A 131 -20.80 26.57 -12.24
C GLU A 131 -19.73 25.47 -11.99
N SER A 132 -20.13 24.23 -12.02
CA SER A 132 -19.23 23.06 -11.85
C SER A 132 -18.58 22.62 -13.16
N GLU A 133 -19.17 22.87 -14.32
CA GLU A 133 -18.75 22.34 -15.64
C GLU A 133 -17.26 22.55 -15.93
N LYS A 134 -16.69 23.69 -15.53
CA LYS A 134 -15.26 23.99 -15.76
C LYS A 134 -14.29 23.08 -15.03
N LYS A 135 -14.77 22.34 -14.02
CA LYS A 135 -13.97 21.43 -13.19
C LYS A 135 -14.26 19.97 -13.51
N LEU A 136 -15.25 19.69 -14.34
CA LEU A 136 -15.64 18.35 -14.70
C LEU A 136 -14.91 17.89 -15.97
N MET A 137 -14.68 16.57 -16.04
CA MET A 137 -14.26 15.94 -17.27
C MET A 137 -15.40 15.99 -18.29
N ASP A 138 -15.08 16.19 -19.58
CA ASP A 138 -16.08 16.14 -20.63
C ASP A 138 -16.82 14.79 -20.64
N VAL A 139 -18.12 14.81 -20.88
CA VAL A 139 -18.95 13.60 -20.90
C VAL A 139 -18.46 12.59 -21.94
N LYS A 140 -17.97 13.04 -23.10
CA LYS A 140 -17.39 12.16 -24.12
C LYS A 140 -16.16 11.45 -23.61
N ASP A 141 -15.31 12.14 -22.87
CA ASP A 141 -14.07 11.57 -22.32
C ASP A 141 -14.37 10.51 -21.27
N ILE A 142 -15.31 10.79 -20.35
CA ILE A 142 -15.66 9.83 -19.29
C ILE A 142 -16.33 8.56 -19.86
N ILE A 143 -17.15 8.70 -20.90
CA ILE A 143 -17.78 7.55 -21.58
C ILE A 143 -16.71 6.70 -22.28
N SER A 144 -15.69 7.32 -22.86
CA SER A 144 -14.63 6.63 -23.58
C SER A 144 -13.64 5.87 -22.68
N LEU A 145 -13.66 6.10 -21.35
CA LEU A 145 -12.80 5.36 -20.41
C LEU A 145 -13.10 3.87 -20.36
N ILE A 146 -14.33 3.47 -20.68
CA ILE A 146 -14.73 2.07 -20.75
C ILE A 146 -14.96 1.73 -22.23
N PRO A 147 -14.00 1.05 -22.89
CA PRO A 147 -14.20 0.64 -24.29
C PRO A 147 -15.42 -0.30 -24.40
N PRO A 148 -16.16 -0.25 -25.53
CA PRO A 148 -17.26 -1.18 -25.75
C PRO A 148 -16.74 -2.63 -25.69
N ILE A 149 -17.46 -3.48 -24.98
CA ILE A 149 -17.20 -4.93 -24.97
C ILE A 149 -17.56 -5.45 -26.36
N ASN A 150 -16.55 -5.85 -27.14
CA ASN A 150 -16.74 -6.53 -28.43
C ASN A 150 -17.21 -7.97 -28.20
#